data_d9e4d7c23b6a35181cb6cc3de614f18d
#
_entry.id   d9e4d7c23b6a35181cb6cc3de614f18d
#
_cell.length_a   1.000
_cell.length_b   1.000
_cell.length_c   1.000
_cell.angle_alpha   90.00
_cell.angle_beta   90.00
_cell.angle_gamma   90.00
#
_symmetry.space_group_name_H-M   'P 1'
#
loop_
_entity.id
_entity.type
_entity.pdbx_description
1 polymer ?
#
loop_
_entity_poly.entity_id
_entity_poly.type
_entity_poly.pdbx_seq_one_letter_code
_entity_poly.pdbx_strand_id
1 'polypeptide(L)'
;MCHQYCYVVVRGVRLAYMEREAVGGQDASPILLLHALLATAETLTELIAGLPSDRRIVAIDLLSAQPTDKGKKLDVHQANLTGLIHDFMENMGLVQPVLIGHSHGGALALRLAATGATAVKGLVLLSPAHPFGGYRSRVVNFYLRQPGRMLALSIPLAPSWMILRAYNEAAGSKNRINMRHLRPHLTVLRNRNSLRRVLEILRTWDEDMEGLREALKKAAIAIPTLLIWGEEDPVVPIASAAELEEHLAVGERVTLAGMGHLLAEEAPEECARLIGEWLVRLDARGCR
;
A
#
# COMPACT_ATOMS: atom_id res chain seq x y z
N MET A 1 21.36 3.60 4.87
CA MET A 1 21.19 2.28 5.51
C MET A 1 20.84 1.27 4.42
N CYS A 2 21.52 0.14 4.38
CA CYS A 2 21.13 -0.96 3.49
C CYS A 2 19.95 -1.67 4.20
N HIS A 3 18.74 -1.47 3.72
CA HIS A 3 17.58 -2.14 4.28
C HIS A 3 17.63 -3.61 3.82
N GLN A 4 18.10 -4.47 4.69
CA GLN A 4 18.16 -5.91 4.42
C GLN A 4 16.76 -6.50 4.59
N TYR A 5 16.32 -7.29 3.60
CA TYR A 5 15.08 -8.07 3.73
C TYR A 5 15.24 -9.15 4.80
N CYS A 6 14.28 -9.19 5.71
CA CYS A 6 14.04 -10.28 6.64
C CYS A 6 12.94 -11.19 6.09
N TYR A 7 12.84 -12.40 6.66
CA TYR A 7 11.85 -13.37 6.22
C TYR A 7 11.17 -14.03 7.41
N VAL A 8 9.87 -14.25 7.29
CA VAL A 8 9.06 -14.98 8.27
C VAL A 8 8.11 -15.93 7.54
N VAL A 9 7.72 -17.02 8.19
CA VAL A 9 6.69 -17.93 7.67
C VAL A 9 5.43 -17.76 8.46
N VAL A 10 4.33 -17.36 7.78
CA VAL A 10 3.00 -17.17 8.35
C VAL A 10 2.01 -17.99 7.52
N ARG A 11 1.17 -18.81 8.12
CA ARG A 11 0.22 -19.71 7.44
C ARG A 11 0.85 -20.58 6.35
N GLY A 12 2.12 -20.96 6.49
CA GLY A 12 2.83 -21.69 5.44
C GLY A 12 3.19 -20.84 4.22
N VAL A 13 3.18 -19.53 4.35
CA VAL A 13 3.64 -18.56 3.35
C VAL A 13 4.90 -17.87 3.87
N ARG A 14 5.99 -17.95 3.12
CA ARG A 14 7.20 -17.18 3.39
C ARG A 14 6.99 -15.76 2.90
N LEU A 15 7.05 -14.81 3.83
CA LEU A 15 6.92 -13.37 3.59
C LEU A 15 8.27 -12.70 3.75
N ALA A 16 8.60 -11.79 2.84
CA ALA A 16 9.72 -10.86 3.01
C ALA A 16 9.20 -9.57 3.66
N TYR A 17 10.02 -8.94 4.47
CA TYR A 17 9.72 -7.64 5.07
C TYR A 17 11.00 -6.87 5.32
N MET A 18 10.87 -5.56 5.45
CA MET A 18 11.92 -4.66 5.90
C MET A 18 11.54 -4.11 7.27
N GLU A 19 12.52 -3.89 8.12
CA GLU A 19 12.31 -3.45 9.49
C GLU A 19 13.28 -2.36 9.90
N ARG A 20 12.79 -1.41 10.67
CA ARG A 20 13.56 -0.41 11.40
C ARG A 20 13.10 -0.42 12.85
N GLU A 21 14.01 -0.79 13.75
CA GLU A 21 13.77 -0.75 15.19
C GLU A 21 13.60 0.68 15.70
N ALA A 22 12.90 0.82 16.81
CA ALA A 22 12.76 2.09 17.53
C ALA A 22 14.09 2.50 18.17
N VAL A 23 14.38 3.80 18.16
CA VAL A 23 15.50 4.38 18.88
C VAL A 23 15.00 4.99 20.20
N GLY A 24 15.53 4.57 21.33
CA GLY A 24 15.24 5.17 22.63
C GLY A 24 14.04 4.60 23.41
N GLY A 25 13.42 3.52 22.97
CA GLY A 25 12.34 2.83 23.67
C GLY A 25 11.20 2.42 22.73
N GLN A 26 10.32 1.50 23.18
CA GLN A 26 9.23 0.93 22.38
C GLN A 26 7.84 1.38 22.86
N ASP A 27 7.72 2.53 23.49
CA ASP A 27 6.42 2.97 24.06
C ASP A 27 5.44 3.48 23.01
N ALA A 28 5.93 3.89 21.84
CA ALA A 28 5.08 4.35 20.75
C ALA A 28 4.55 3.18 19.91
N SER A 29 3.30 3.25 19.46
CA SER A 29 2.69 2.22 18.61
C SER A 29 3.51 1.97 17.35
N PRO A 30 3.76 0.70 16.99
CA PRO A 30 4.51 0.36 15.79
C PRO A 30 3.78 0.80 14.51
N ILE A 31 4.51 0.92 13.42
CA ILE A 31 3.97 1.23 12.10
C ILE A 31 4.11 0.00 11.20
N LEU A 32 3.02 -0.39 10.52
CA LEU A 32 3.06 -1.36 9.43
C LEU A 32 2.75 -0.66 8.10
N LEU A 33 3.68 -0.77 7.14
CA LEU A 33 3.51 -0.22 5.80
C LEU A 33 3.13 -1.30 4.80
N LEU A 34 2.15 -0.96 3.94
CA LEU A 34 1.64 -1.79 2.85
C LEU A 34 1.85 -1.06 1.51
N HIS A 35 2.67 -1.65 0.64
CA HIS A 35 3.04 -1.06 -0.64
C HIS A 35 1.94 -1.15 -1.72
N ALA A 36 2.08 -0.37 -2.79
CA ALA A 36 1.19 -0.37 -3.95
C ALA A 36 1.30 -1.67 -4.78
N LEU A 37 0.35 -1.92 -5.70
CA LEU A 37 0.21 -3.17 -6.45
C LEU A 37 1.47 -3.55 -7.26
N LEU A 38 2.08 -2.59 -7.96
CA LEU A 38 3.28 -2.82 -8.80
C LEU A 38 4.57 -2.41 -8.08
N ALA A 39 4.59 -2.49 -6.75
CA ALA A 39 5.68 -2.05 -5.90
C ALA A 39 6.18 -3.18 -4.99
N THR A 40 7.21 -2.91 -4.22
CA THR A 40 7.76 -3.74 -3.15
C THR A 40 7.94 -2.89 -1.89
N ALA A 41 8.28 -3.50 -0.77
CA ALA A 41 8.64 -2.74 0.44
C ALA A 41 9.79 -1.74 0.20
N GLU A 42 10.67 -2.02 -0.76
CA GLU A 42 11.81 -1.14 -1.12
C GLU A 42 11.35 0.24 -1.66
N THR A 43 10.17 0.33 -2.29
CA THR A 43 9.61 1.62 -2.75
C THR A 43 9.29 2.58 -1.61
N LEU A 44 9.13 2.07 -0.39
CA LEU A 44 8.81 2.83 0.81
C LEU A 44 10.05 3.30 1.58
N THR A 45 11.26 2.99 1.08
CA THR A 45 12.53 3.23 1.80
C THR A 45 12.74 4.71 2.15
N GLU A 46 12.48 5.62 1.22
CA GLU A 46 12.68 7.06 1.45
C GLU A 46 11.63 7.59 2.42
N LEU A 47 10.38 7.17 2.29
CA LEU A 47 9.34 7.46 3.27
C LEU A 47 9.71 6.96 4.67
N ILE A 48 10.14 5.70 4.81
CA ILE A 48 10.55 5.10 6.10
C ILE A 48 11.70 5.89 6.72
N ALA A 49 12.66 6.36 5.91
CA ALA A 49 13.80 7.13 6.41
C ALA A 49 13.38 8.46 7.04
N GLY A 50 12.32 9.09 6.55
CA GLY A 50 11.78 10.35 7.06
C GLY A 50 10.79 10.21 8.22
N LEU A 51 10.27 9.00 8.49
CA LEU A 51 9.34 8.78 9.61
C LEU A 51 10.05 8.88 10.98
N PRO A 52 9.31 9.22 12.07
CA PRO A 52 9.86 9.33 13.42
C PRO A 52 10.64 8.08 13.82
N SER A 53 11.77 8.27 14.51
CA SER A 53 12.66 7.16 14.91
C SER A 53 12.27 6.49 16.24
N ASP A 54 11.32 7.05 16.97
CA ASP A 54 10.86 6.63 18.29
C ASP A 54 9.97 5.38 18.26
N ARG A 55 9.70 4.82 17.09
CA ARG A 55 8.81 3.66 16.91
C ARG A 55 9.34 2.64 15.93
N ARG A 56 8.99 1.39 16.19
CA ARG A 56 9.28 0.28 15.31
C ARG A 56 8.50 0.41 14.01
N ILE A 57 9.15 0.22 12.87
CA ILE A 57 8.55 0.29 11.55
C ILE A 57 8.79 -1.00 10.80
N VAL A 58 7.73 -1.59 10.26
CA VAL A 58 7.78 -2.79 9.46
C VAL A 58 7.10 -2.53 8.11
N ALA A 59 7.74 -2.89 7.00
CA ALA A 59 7.17 -2.83 5.66
C ALA A 59 7.14 -4.23 5.08
N ILE A 60 5.93 -4.79 4.87
CA ILE A 60 5.74 -6.14 4.32
C ILE A 60 5.78 -6.11 2.80
N ASP A 61 6.43 -7.10 2.17
CA ASP A 61 6.44 -7.31 0.73
C ASP A 61 5.49 -8.46 0.35
N LEU A 62 4.26 -8.10 -0.02
CA LEU A 62 3.21 -9.07 -0.36
C LEU A 62 3.41 -9.72 -1.73
N LEU A 63 4.07 -9.04 -2.68
CA LEU A 63 4.29 -9.59 -4.01
C LEU A 63 5.45 -10.59 -4.05
N SER A 64 6.34 -10.58 -3.07
CA SER A 64 7.39 -11.59 -2.91
C SER A 64 6.94 -12.83 -2.12
N ALA A 65 5.73 -12.80 -1.54
CA ALA A 65 5.18 -13.88 -0.74
C ALA A 65 5.22 -15.23 -1.47
N GLN A 66 5.64 -16.30 -0.82
CA GLN A 66 5.79 -17.62 -1.43
C GLN A 66 5.24 -18.71 -0.51
N PRO A 67 4.30 -19.55 -0.97
CA PRO A 67 3.92 -20.77 -0.24
C PRO A 67 5.15 -21.62 0.02
N THR A 68 5.29 -22.15 1.24
CA THR A 68 6.39 -23.06 1.60
C THR A 68 6.19 -24.44 1.01
N ASP A 69 4.94 -24.82 0.75
CA ASP A 69 4.57 -26.08 0.13
C ASP A 69 4.59 -25.95 -1.39
N LYS A 70 5.45 -26.76 -2.05
CA LYS A 70 5.59 -26.78 -3.51
C LYS A 70 4.28 -27.28 -4.13
N GLY A 71 3.67 -26.44 -4.96
CA GLY A 71 2.40 -26.75 -5.64
C GLY A 71 1.19 -26.02 -5.08
N LYS A 72 1.24 -25.47 -3.87
CA LYS A 72 0.21 -24.55 -3.40
C LYS A 72 0.33 -23.19 -4.07
N LYS A 73 -0.83 -22.62 -4.42
CA LYS A 73 -0.90 -21.25 -4.91
C LYS A 73 -1.26 -20.32 -3.75
N LEU A 74 -0.67 -19.12 -3.74
CA LEU A 74 -1.11 -18.07 -2.84
C LEU A 74 -2.46 -17.57 -3.33
N ASP A 75 -3.44 -17.57 -2.46
CA ASP A 75 -4.72 -16.91 -2.72
C ASP A 75 -4.55 -15.40 -2.52
N VAL A 76 -4.74 -14.64 -3.60
CA VAL A 76 -4.49 -13.19 -3.65
C VAL A 76 -5.75 -12.34 -3.49
N HIS A 77 -6.91 -12.94 -3.23
CA HIS A 77 -8.10 -12.17 -2.85
C HIS A 77 -7.82 -11.31 -1.62
N GLN A 78 -8.34 -10.11 -1.60
CA GLN A 78 -8.11 -9.17 -0.47
C GLN A 78 -8.47 -9.79 0.89
N ALA A 79 -9.53 -10.61 0.96
CA ALA A 79 -9.91 -11.27 2.21
C ALA A 79 -8.79 -12.18 2.76
N ASN A 80 -8.12 -12.92 1.89
CA ASN A 80 -7.02 -13.80 2.27
C ASN A 80 -5.73 -13.04 2.54
N LEU A 81 -5.43 -12.02 1.73
CA LEU A 81 -4.27 -11.15 1.96
C LEU A 81 -4.39 -10.40 3.29
N THR A 82 -5.57 -9.88 3.62
CA THR A 82 -5.80 -9.21 4.92
C THR A 82 -5.71 -10.18 6.09
N GLY A 83 -6.20 -11.41 5.94
CA GLY A 83 -5.99 -12.46 6.94
C GLY A 83 -4.51 -12.83 7.12
N LEU A 84 -3.74 -12.87 6.04
CA LEU A 84 -2.29 -13.11 6.09
C LEU A 84 -1.55 -11.94 6.77
N ILE A 85 -1.95 -10.70 6.50
CA ILE A 85 -1.40 -9.50 7.15
C ILE A 85 -1.74 -9.49 8.64
N HIS A 86 -2.97 -9.86 9.02
CA HIS A 86 -3.37 -9.99 10.42
C HIS A 86 -2.47 -10.97 11.18
N ASP A 87 -2.31 -12.19 10.68
CA ASP A 87 -1.45 -13.19 11.32
C ASP A 87 0.04 -12.80 11.29
N PHE A 88 0.46 -12.05 10.25
CA PHE A 88 1.80 -11.47 10.22
C PHE A 88 1.98 -10.47 11.37
N MET A 89 1.00 -9.59 11.61
CA MET A 89 1.07 -8.64 12.74
C MET A 89 1.14 -9.35 14.08
N GLU A 90 0.34 -10.39 14.29
CA GLU A 90 0.39 -11.20 15.51
C GLU A 90 1.76 -11.89 15.70
N ASN A 91 2.26 -12.52 14.64
CA ASN A 91 3.56 -13.20 14.65
C ASN A 91 4.73 -12.24 14.95
N MET A 92 4.65 -11.02 14.43
CA MET A 92 5.66 -9.96 14.65
C MET A 92 5.46 -9.19 15.96
N GLY A 93 4.41 -9.47 16.73
CA GLY A 93 4.09 -8.76 17.96
C GLY A 93 3.74 -7.28 17.75
N LEU A 94 3.13 -6.94 16.61
CA LEU A 94 2.69 -5.57 16.29
C LEU A 94 1.34 -5.29 16.97
N VAL A 95 1.39 -4.83 18.21
CA VAL A 95 0.19 -4.52 19.01
C VAL A 95 -0.34 -3.15 18.64
N GLN A 96 -1.62 -3.07 18.24
CA GLN A 96 -2.29 -1.83 17.84
C GLN A 96 -1.43 -0.94 16.93
N PRO A 97 -0.97 -1.47 15.77
CA PRO A 97 -0.12 -0.68 14.87
C PRO A 97 -0.88 0.47 14.24
N VAL A 98 -0.14 1.48 13.81
CA VAL A 98 -0.61 2.41 12.78
C VAL A 98 -0.37 1.76 11.43
N LEU A 99 -1.42 1.61 10.62
CA LEU A 99 -1.29 1.09 9.26
C LEU A 99 -1.07 2.25 8.28
N ILE A 100 -0.04 2.15 7.47
CA ILE A 100 0.21 3.08 6.35
C ILE A 100 0.05 2.29 5.05
N GLY A 101 -0.94 2.64 4.23
CA GLY A 101 -1.21 1.94 2.98
C GLY A 101 -1.17 2.85 1.76
N HIS A 102 -0.39 2.48 0.74
CA HIS A 102 -0.35 3.18 -0.53
C HIS A 102 -1.15 2.44 -1.60
N SER A 103 -2.06 3.12 -2.29
CA SER A 103 -2.85 2.55 -3.41
C SER A 103 -3.52 1.23 -3.03
N HIS A 104 -3.17 0.09 -3.63
CA HIS A 104 -3.66 -1.24 -3.27
C HIS A 104 -3.40 -1.60 -1.80
N GLY A 105 -2.23 -1.23 -1.26
CA GLY A 105 -1.94 -1.35 0.18
C GLY A 105 -2.92 -0.56 1.04
N GLY A 106 -3.42 0.58 0.53
CA GLY A 106 -4.48 1.37 1.14
C GLY A 106 -5.82 0.63 1.17
N ALA A 107 -6.18 -0.08 0.08
CA ALA A 107 -7.38 -0.92 0.05
C ALA A 107 -7.31 -2.07 1.08
N LEU A 108 -6.14 -2.70 1.23
CA LEU A 108 -5.91 -3.73 2.25
C LEU A 108 -6.01 -3.16 3.67
N ALA A 109 -5.45 -1.97 3.92
CA ALA A 109 -5.54 -1.29 5.20
C ALA A 109 -6.99 -0.91 5.54
N LEU A 110 -7.76 -0.38 4.58
CA LEU A 110 -9.19 -0.10 4.72
C LEU A 110 -9.97 -1.37 5.05
N ARG A 111 -9.71 -2.48 4.37
CA ARG A 111 -10.39 -3.75 4.64
C ARG A 111 -10.07 -4.29 6.03
N LEU A 112 -8.81 -4.25 6.46
CA LEU A 112 -8.42 -4.63 7.82
C LEU A 112 -9.15 -3.81 8.87
N ALA A 113 -9.23 -2.49 8.68
CA ALA A 113 -9.93 -1.58 9.59
C ALA A 113 -11.45 -1.82 9.60
N ALA A 114 -12.07 -1.99 8.42
CA ALA A 114 -13.51 -2.18 8.28
C ALA A 114 -14.00 -3.52 8.84
N THR A 115 -13.19 -4.57 8.79
CA THR A 115 -13.54 -5.89 9.35
C THR A 115 -13.43 -5.96 10.87
N GLY A 116 -12.71 -5.03 11.50
CA GLY A 116 -12.49 -5.02 12.94
C GLY A 116 -11.74 -6.24 13.48
N ALA A 117 -11.21 -7.10 12.60
CA ALA A 117 -10.51 -8.32 12.98
C ALA A 117 -9.17 -8.04 13.70
N THR A 118 -8.65 -6.82 13.57
CA THR A 118 -7.38 -6.39 14.16
C THR A 118 -7.58 -5.05 14.83
N ALA A 119 -7.10 -4.92 16.06
CA ALA A 119 -7.03 -3.63 16.73
C ALA A 119 -5.94 -2.77 16.07
N VAL A 120 -6.34 -1.69 15.41
CA VAL A 120 -5.48 -0.71 14.73
C VAL A 120 -5.62 0.63 15.43
N LYS A 121 -4.51 1.27 15.78
CA LYS A 121 -4.52 2.57 16.47
C LYS A 121 -4.85 3.73 15.53
N GLY A 122 -4.45 3.63 14.28
CA GLY A 122 -4.68 4.67 13.28
C GLY A 122 -4.42 4.20 11.86
N LEU A 123 -4.97 4.93 10.89
CA LEU A 123 -4.78 4.70 9.47
C LEU A 123 -4.12 5.90 8.80
N VAL A 124 -3.15 5.65 7.94
CA VAL A 124 -2.62 6.62 6.98
C VAL A 124 -2.76 6.03 5.59
N LEU A 125 -3.44 6.75 4.71
CA LEU A 125 -3.78 6.27 3.39
C LEU A 125 -3.19 7.24 2.35
N LEU A 126 -2.25 6.73 1.54
CA LEU A 126 -1.60 7.48 0.45
C LEU A 126 -2.30 7.11 -0.86
N SER A 127 -3.08 8.02 -1.45
CA SER A 127 -3.84 7.79 -2.68
C SER A 127 -4.46 6.38 -2.72
N PRO A 128 -5.27 5.98 -1.71
CA PRO A 128 -5.71 4.60 -1.55
C PRO A 128 -6.61 4.16 -2.69
N ALA A 129 -6.46 2.94 -3.16
CA ALA A 129 -7.48 2.31 -3.97
C ALA A 129 -8.71 2.02 -3.09
N HIS A 130 -9.92 2.34 -3.61
CA HIS A 130 -11.17 2.19 -2.86
C HIS A 130 -12.35 1.95 -3.81
N PRO A 131 -13.49 1.41 -3.35
CA PRO A 131 -14.57 0.97 -4.24
C PRO A 131 -15.48 2.09 -4.77
N PHE A 132 -15.31 3.33 -4.32
CA PHE A 132 -16.25 4.41 -4.61
C PHE A 132 -15.89 5.23 -5.86
N GLY A 133 -14.70 5.15 -6.36
CA GLY A 133 -14.22 6.06 -7.40
C GLY A 133 -14.59 5.73 -8.85
N GLY A 134 -15.25 4.64 -9.17
CA GLY A 134 -15.71 4.32 -10.54
C GLY A 134 -14.62 4.30 -11.64
N TYR A 135 -13.39 4.54 -11.29
CA TYR A 135 -12.27 4.75 -12.20
C TYR A 135 -11.52 3.45 -12.41
N ARG A 136 -11.79 2.89 -13.53
CA ARG A 136 -10.80 2.04 -14.16
C ARG A 136 -10.08 2.87 -15.20
N SER A 137 -8.80 3.11 -14.99
CA SER A 137 -7.93 3.59 -16.04
C SER A 137 -8.17 2.74 -17.30
N ARG A 138 -8.27 3.37 -18.48
CA ARG A 138 -8.40 2.64 -19.76
C ARG A 138 -7.27 1.62 -19.91
N VAL A 139 -6.10 1.92 -19.38
CA VAL A 139 -4.92 1.07 -19.37
C VAL A 139 -5.16 -0.17 -18.49
N VAL A 140 -5.67 0.01 -17.27
CA VAL A 140 -6.02 -1.12 -16.38
C VAL A 140 -7.09 -2.00 -17.03
N ASN A 141 -8.14 -1.41 -17.58
CA ASN A 141 -9.19 -2.14 -18.30
C ASN A 141 -8.65 -2.92 -19.51
N PHE A 142 -7.69 -2.36 -20.23
CA PHE A 142 -7.03 -3.05 -21.34
C PHE A 142 -6.29 -4.30 -20.85
N TYR A 143 -5.49 -4.19 -19.79
CA TYR A 143 -4.72 -5.33 -19.24
C TYR A 143 -5.59 -6.37 -18.52
N LEU A 144 -6.80 -6.03 -18.10
CA LEU A 144 -7.76 -6.98 -17.54
C LEU A 144 -8.43 -7.86 -18.61
N ARG A 145 -8.47 -7.42 -19.87
CA ARG A 145 -9.14 -8.12 -20.99
C ARG A 145 -8.11 -8.73 -21.95
N GLN A 146 -8.54 -9.72 -22.73
CA GLN A 146 -7.79 -10.17 -23.91
C GLN A 146 -7.89 -9.10 -25.01
N PRO A 147 -6.81 -8.76 -25.77
CA PRO A 147 -5.48 -9.36 -25.76
C PRO A 147 -4.49 -8.74 -24.76
N GLY A 148 -4.89 -7.72 -23.99
CA GLY A 148 -4.00 -6.99 -23.08
C GLY A 148 -3.31 -7.89 -22.06
N ARG A 149 -4.01 -8.92 -21.54
CA ARG A 149 -3.41 -9.90 -20.61
C ARG A 149 -2.24 -10.67 -21.25
N MET A 150 -2.33 -11.01 -22.53
CA MET A 150 -1.20 -11.66 -23.24
C MET A 150 -0.04 -10.68 -23.40
N LEU A 151 -0.37 -9.41 -23.71
CA LEU A 151 0.65 -8.35 -23.83
C LEU A 151 1.34 -8.06 -22.51
N ALA A 152 0.62 -8.16 -21.38
CA ALA A 152 1.21 -8.02 -20.04
C ALA A 152 2.36 -9.00 -19.80
N LEU A 153 2.30 -10.21 -20.36
CA LEU A 153 3.38 -11.21 -20.25
C LEU A 153 4.65 -10.81 -21.00
N SER A 154 4.60 -9.83 -21.90
CA SER A 154 5.77 -9.27 -22.60
C SER A 154 6.43 -8.08 -21.84
N ILE A 155 5.77 -7.53 -20.81
CA ILE A 155 6.31 -6.42 -20.01
C ILE A 155 7.72 -6.70 -19.48
N PRO A 156 8.07 -7.93 -19.02
CA PRO A 156 9.44 -8.22 -18.58
C PRO A 156 10.52 -7.97 -19.62
N LEU A 157 10.16 -7.98 -20.91
CA LEU A 157 11.06 -7.75 -22.05
C LEU A 157 11.13 -6.27 -22.45
N ALA A 158 10.26 -5.43 -21.92
CA ALA A 158 10.21 -4.01 -22.26
C ALA A 158 11.48 -3.30 -21.78
N PRO A 159 12.06 -2.39 -22.59
CA PRO A 159 13.17 -1.55 -22.17
C PRO A 159 12.78 -0.70 -20.95
N SER A 160 13.73 -0.53 -20.01
CA SER A 160 13.45 0.20 -18.76
C SER A 160 13.00 1.65 -18.98
N TRP A 161 13.44 2.29 -20.06
CA TRP A 161 13.02 3.65 -20.38
C TRP A 161 11.53 3.74 -20.77
N MET A 162 10.98 2.70 -21.42
CA MET A 162 9.55 2.63 -21.74
C MET A 162 8.73 2.46 -20.47
N ILE A 163 9.20 1.61 -19.55
CA ILE A 163 8.56 1.39 -18.27
C ILE A 163 8.60 2.68 -17.44
N LEU A 164 9.76 3.35 -17.39
CA LEU A 164 9.93 4.64 -16.70
C LEU A 164 8.95 5.70 -17.25
N ARG A 165 8.78 5.76 -18.57
CA ARG A 165 7.82 6.67 -19.20
C ARG A 165 6.40 6.37 -18.73
N ALA A 166 5.99 5.09 -18.72
CA ALA A 166 4.66 4.69 -18.27
C ALA A 166 4.42 5.02 -16.79
N TYR A 167 5.43 4.82 -15.92
CA TYR A 167 5.32 5.24 -14.51
C TYR A 167 5.23 6.75 -14.36
N ASN A 168 5.94 7.51 -15.17
CA ASN A 168 5.86 8.97 -15.16
C ASN A 168 4.51 9.51 -15.69
N GLU A 169 3.69 8.70 -16.33
CA GLU A 169 2.29 9.05 -16.63
C GLU A 169 1.39 8.95 -15.39
N ALA A 170 1.82 8.20 -14.36
CA ALA A 170 1.13 8.14 -13.07
C ALA A 170 1.67 9.17 -12.05
N ALA A 171 2.84 9.76 -12.31
CA ALA A 171 3.43 10.81 -11.51
C ALA A 171 2.85 12.19 -11.87
N GLY A 172 2.87 13.12 -10.91
CA GLY A 172 2.46 14.50 -11.13
C GLY A 172 3.45 15.33 -11.93
N SER A 173 3.08 16.57 -12.20
CA SER A 173 3.89 17.50 -13.00
C SER A 173 5.12 18.02 -12.26
N LYS A 174 5.06 18.10 -10.92
CA LYS A 174 6.10 18.72 -10.08
C LYS A 174 7.30 17.80 -9.88
N ASN A 175 7.07 16.53 -9.56
CA ASN A 175 8.13 15.56 -9.30
C ASN A 175 7.95 14.30 -10.15
N ARG A 176 8.90 14.09 -11.07
CA ARG A 176 8.93 12.86 -11.87
C ARG A 176 9.86 11.84 -11.23
N ILE A 177 9.46 10.58 -11.27
CA ILE A 177 10.31 9.50 -10.83
C ILE A 177 11.47 9.29 -11.83
N ASN A 178 12.58 8.81 -11.33
CA ASN A 178 13.78 8.51 -12.11
C ASN A 178 14.11 7.01 -12.06
N MET A 179 15.21 6.60 -12.67
CA MET A 179 15.63 5.19 -12.72
C MET A 179 15.91 4.58 -11.34
N ARG A 180 16.31 5.38 -10.33
CA ARG A 180 16.50 4.89 -8.97
C ARG A 180 15.16 4.48 -8.35
N HIS A 181 14.13 5.32 -8.48
CA HIS A 181 12.77 5.03 -8.01
C HIS A 181 12.14 3.87 -8.78
N LEU A 182 12.43 3.73 -10.09
CA LEU A 182 11.89 2.64 -10.91
C LEU A 182 12.47 1.27 -10.56
N ARG A 183 13.67 1.19 -10.02
CA ARG A 183 14.38 -0.09 -9.80
C ARG A 183 13.58 -1.11 -8.99
N PRO A 184 12.96 -0.77 -7.84
CA PRO A 184 12.12 -1.71 -7.09
C PRO A 184 10.93 -2.22 -7.91
N HIS A 185 10.30 -1.36 -8.71
CA HIS A 185 9.19 -1.74 -9.59
C HIS A 185 9.63 -2.72 -10.69
N LEU A 186 10.84 -2.55 -11.24
CA LEU A 186 11.41 -3.49 -12.21
C LEU A 186 11.60 -4.89 -11.60
N THR A 187 11.88 -4.99 -10.30
CA THR A 187 11.96 -6.28 -9.60
C THR A 187 10.64 -7.04 -9.70
N VAL A 188 9.51 -6.38 -9.53
CA VAL A 188 8.17 -6.96 -9.69
C VAL A 188 7.89 -7.31 -11.15
N LEU A 189 8.07 -6.35 -12.06
CA LEU A 189 7.70 -6.49 -13.47
C LEU A 189 8.52 -7.53 -14.22
N ARG A 190 9.79 -7.74 -13.84
CA ARG A 190 10.69 -8.74 -14.44
C ARG A 190 10.62 -10.11 -13.77
N ASN A 191 10.01 -10.22 -12.60
CA ASN A 191 9.77 -11.48 -11.92
C ASN A 191 8.44 -12.09 -12.39
N ARG A 192 8.50 -13.22 -13.09
CA ARG A 192 7.30 -13.89 -13.63
C ARG A 192 6.28 -14.25 -12.56
N ASN A 193 6.72 -14.63 -11.36
CA ASN A 193 5.81 -15.02 -10.29
C ASN A 193 5.11 -13.78 -9.70
N SER A 194 5.83 -12.70 -9.45
CA SER A 194 5.27 -11.44 -8.99
C SER A 194 4.31 -10.86 -10.03
N LEU A 195 4.67 -10.86 -11.31
CA LEU A 195 3.80 -10.40 -12.39
C LEU A 195 2.51 -11.23 -12.49
N ARG A 196 2.59 -12.57 -12.36
CA ARG A 196 1.40 -13.43 -12.34
C ARG A 196 0.49 -13.07 -11.16
N ARG A 197 1.03 -12.81 -9.97
CA ARG A 197 0.23 -12.36 -8.82
C ARG A 197 -0.47 -11.03 -9.08
N VAL A 198 0.25 -10.07 -9.64
CA VAL A 198 -0.37 -8.80 -10.06
C VAL A 198 -1.55 -9.05 -11.00
N LEU A 199 -1.38 -9.91 -12.00
CA LEU A 199 -2.45 -10.26 -12.94
C LEU A 199 -3.62 -11.01 -12.27
N GLU A 200 -3.35 -11.84 -11.26
CA GLU A 200 -4.38 -12.52 -10.47
C GLU A 200 -5.14 -11.53 -9.58
N ILE A 201 -4.46 -10.61 -8.89
CA ILE A 201 -5.10 -9.52 -8.13
C ILE A 201 -5.98 -8.66 -9.04
N LEU A 202 -5.47 -8.29 -10.22
CA LEU A 202 -6.26 -7.53 -11.18
C LEU A 202 -7.49 -8.32 -11.68
N ARG A 203 -7.42 -9.65 -11.77
CA ARG A 203 -8.54 -10.49 -12.19
C ARG A 203 -9.66 -10.51 -11.14
N THR A 204 -9.32 -10.48 -9.87
CA THR A 204 -10.29 -10.50 -8.74
C THR A 204 -10.71 -9.10 -8.30
N TRP A 205 -10.16 -8.07 -8.95
CA TRP A 205 -10.29 -6.66 -8.53
C TRP A 205 -11.73 -6.21 -8.27
N ASP A 206 -12.65 -6.55 -9.17
CA ASP A 206 -14.04 -6.10 -9.05
C ASP A 206 -14.75 -6.74 -7.87
N GLU A 207 -14.54 -8.06 -7.70
CA GLU A 207 -15.07 -8.82 -6.57
C GLU A 207 -14.50 -8.31 -5.24
N ASP A 208 -13.18 -8.08 -5.21
CA ASP A 208 -12.49 -7.57 -4.04
C ASP A 208 -12.94 -6.15 -3.66
N MET A 209 -13.15 -5.27 -4.66
CA MET A 209 -13.65 -3.91 -4.43
C MET A 209 -15.11 -3.91 -3.99
N GLU A 210 -15.95 -4.80 -4.53
CA GLU A 210 -17.34 -4.92 -4.07
C GLU A 210 -17.39 -5.45 -2.62
N GLY A 211 -16.58 -6.46 -2.28
CA GLY A 211 -16.45 -6.93 -0.91
C GLY A 211 -15.94 -5.87 0.06
N LEU A 212 -15.03 -4.98 -0.38
CA LEU A 212 -14.58 -3.83 0.41
C LEU A 212 -15.70 -2.79 0.56
N ARG A 213 -16.47 -2.52 -0.50
CA ARG A 213 -17.63 -1.61 -0.48
C ARG A 213 -18.65 -2.05 0.57
N GLU A 214 -18.99 -3.34 0.57
CA GLU A 214 -19.91 -3.90 1.53
C GLU A 214 -19.41 -3.78 2.97
N ALA A 215 -18.11 -4.04 3.19
CA ALA A 215 -17.49 -3.90 4.50
C ALA A 215 -17.57 -2.46 5.02
N LEU A 216 -17.22 -1.48 4.18
CA LEU A 216 -17.27 -0.05 4.53
C LEU A 216 -18.68 0.46 4.78
N LYS A 217 -19.69 -0.05 4.04
CA LYS A 217 -21.10 0.29 4.27
C LYS A 217 -21.68 -0.29 5.55
N LYS A 218 -21.17 -1.44 6.00
CA LYS A 218 -21.64 -2.11 7.23
C LYS A 218 -21.15 -1.42 8.50
N ALA A 219 -19.95 -0.88 8.48
CA ALA A 219 -19.32 -0.25 9.64
C ALA A 219 -18.49 0.95 9.19
N ALA A 220 -18.87 2.16 9.63
CA ALA A 220 -17.99 3.31 9.49
C ALA A 220 -16.69 3.04 10.26
N ILE A 221 -15.56 3.36 9.64
CA ILE A 221 -14.25 3.24 10.28
C ILE A 221 -14.13 4.34 11.32
N ALA A 222 -14.24 3.98 12.61
CA ALA A 222 -14.07 4.92 13.74
C ALA A 222 -12.60 5.17 14.11
N ILE A 223 -11.66 4.55 13.39
CA ILE A 223 -10.23 4.68 13.62
C ILE A 223 -9.77 6.04 13.10
N PRO A 224 -8.97 6.81 13.86
CA PRO A 224 -8.37 8.05 13.36
C PRO A 224 -7.64 7.81 12.03
N THR A 225 -7.99 8.59 11.01
CA THR A 225 -7.49 8.39 9.66
C THR A 225 -6.90 9.68 9.09
N LEU A 226 -5.70 9.58 8.50
CA LEU A 226 -5.08 10.60 7.66
C LEU A 226 -5.11 10.15 6.21
N LEU A 227 -5.71 10.95 5.34
CA LEU A 227 -5.65 10.79 3.89
C LEU A 227 -4.62 11.76 3.32
N ILE A 228 -3.64 11.27 2.57
CA ILE A 228 -2.71 12.10 1.79
C ILE A 228 -2.94 11.74 0.32
N TRP A 229 -3.16 12.76 -0.51
CA TRP A 229 -3.53 12.55 -1.91
C TRP A 229 -2.78 13.49 -2.85
N GLY A 230 -2.36 12.99 -4.01
CA GLY A 230 -1.82 13.82 -5.06
C GLY A 230 -2.94 14.58 -5.79
N GLU A 231 -2.77 15.88 -5.99
CA GLU A 231 -3.74 16.72 -6.72
C GLU A 231 -3.93 16.26 -8.16
N GLU A 232 -2.83 15.81 -8.79
CA GLU A 232 -2.79 15.40 -10.19
C GLU A 232 -2.83 13.86 -10.35
N ASP A 233 -3.36 13.12 -9.37
CA ASP A 233 -3.40 11.66 -9.41
C ASP A 233 -4.30 11.14 -10.56
N PRO A 234 -3.72 10.54 -11.64
CA PRO A 234 -4.49 10.05 -12.77
C PRO A 234 -4.98 8.61 -12.58
N VAL A 235 -4.51 7.92 -11.53
CA VAL A 235 -4.83 6.51 -11.25
C VAL A 235 -6.03 6.42 -10.32
N VAL A 236 -5.98 7.15 -9.22
CA VAL A 236 -7.09 7.28 -8.25
C VAL A 236 -7.39 8.78 -8.08
N PRO A 237 -8.28 9.36 -8.92
CA PRO A 237 -8.53 10.79 -8.91
C PRO A 237 -9.01 11.30 -7.56
N ILE A 238 -8.44 12.41 -7.09
CA ILE A 238 -8.78 13.03 -5.80
C ILE A 238 -10.27 13.36 -5.66
N ALA A 239 -10.97 13.57 -6.78
CA ALA A 239 -12.41 13.81 -6.77
C ALA A 239 -13.21 12.69 -6.09
N SER A 240 -12.66 11.47 -6.02
CA SER A 240 -13.27 10.32 -5.36
C SER A 240 -13.05 10.28 -3.85
N ALA A 241 -12.14 11.10 -3.31
CA ALA A 241 -11.82 11.09 -1.89
C ALA A 241 -13.02 11.46 -1.02
N ALA A 242 -13.88 12.38 -1.48
CA ALA A 242 -15.06 12.80 -0.73
C ALA A 242 -16.02 11.64 -0.43
N GLU A 243 -16.25 10.75 -1.41
CA GLU A 243 -17.11 9.57 -1.23
C GLU A 243 -16.48 8.55 -0.26
N LEU A 244 -15.15 8.40 -0.28
CA LEU A 244 -14.46 7.56 0.70
C LEU A 244 -14.58 8.15 2.12
N GLU A 245 -14.45 9.46 2.28
CA GLU A 245 -14.52 10.15 3.58
C GLU A 245 -15.86 9.95 4.29
N GLU A 246 -16.96 9.75 3.56
CA GLU A 246 -18.28 9.46 4.13
C GLU A 246 -18.30 8.15 4.96
N HIS A 247 -17.34 7.25 4.69
CA HIS A 247 -17.19 5.97 5.38
C HIS A 247 -16.09 5.98 6.47
N LEU A 248 -15.44 7.12 6.67
CA LEU A 248 -14.38 7.32 7.66
C LEU A 248 -14.90 8.26 8.75
N ALA A 249 -15.32 7.74 9.90
CA ALA A 249 -15.94 8.54 10.98
C ALA A 249 -15.02 9.65 11.50
N VAL A 250 -13.69 9.50 11.35
CA VAL A 250 -12.69 10.51 11.73
C VAL A 250 -11.64 10.59 10.62
N GLY A 251 -11.89 11.39 9.62
CA GLY A 251 -10.97 11.61 8.48
C GLY A 251 -10.34 12.99 8.49
N GLU A 252 -9.07 13.06 8.17
CA GLU A 252 -8.32 14.27 7.84
C GLU A 252 -7.69 14.08 6.47
N ARG A 253 -7.86 15.03 5.54
CA ARG A 253 -7.30 14.96 4.20
C ARG A 253 -6.31 16.07 3.94
N VAL A 254 -5.15 15.71 3.42
CA VAL A 254 -4.14 16.62 2.88
C VAL A 254 -3.94 16.36 1.40
N THR A 255 -4.02 17.41 0.58
CA THR A 255 -3.77 17.33 -0.86
C THR A 255 -2.41 17.93 -1.18
N LEU A 256 -1.57 17.17 -1.91
CA LEU A 256 -0.24 17.61 -2.32
C LEU A 256 -0.29 18.16 -3.75
N ALA A 257 -0.12 19.47 -3.87
CA ALA A 257 -0.19 20.18 -5.14
C ALA A 257 0.93 19.73 -6.11
N GLY A 258 0.53 19.40 -7.33
CA GLY A 258 1.42 18.98 -8.41
C GLY A 258 1.98 17.57 -8.25
N MET A 259 1.51 16.78 -7.27
CA MET A 259 1.88 15.38 -7.10
C MET A 259 0.82 14.46 -7.72
N GLY A 260 1.28 13.31 -8.23
CA GLY A 260 0.44 12.27 -8.81
C GLY A 260 0.14 11.13 -7.85
N HIS A 261 0.17 9.91 -8.41
CA HIS A 261 -0.19 8.68 -7.67
C HIS A 261 0.94 8.10 -6.83
N LEU A 262 2.20 8.37 -7.18
CA LEU A 262 3.37 7.70 -6.62
C LEU A 262 3.94 8.47 -5.42
N LEU A 263 3.09 8.81 -4.46
CA LEU A 263 3.40 9.72 -3.35
C LEU A 263 4.63 9.32 -2.53
N ALA A 264 4.84 8.01 -2.34
CA ALA A 264 5.98 7.49 -1.58
C ALA A 264 7.33 7.74 -2.30
N GLU A 265 7.30 7.96 -3.62
CA GLU A 265 8.45 8.24 -4.48
C GLU A 265 8.52 9.71 -4.94
N GLU A 266 7.36 10.36 -5.09
CA GLU A 266 7.28 11.75 -5.54
C GLU A 266 7.53 12.76 -4.42
N ALA A 267 7.06 12.46 -3.20
CA ALA A 267 7.08 13.37 -2.06
C ALA A 267 7.34 12.64 -0.73
N PRO A 268 8.39 11.78 -0.62
CA PRO A 268 8.62 10.98 0.58
C PRO A 268 8.84 11.82 1.84
N GLU A 269 9.60 12.92 1.75
CA GLU A 269 9.87 13.78 2.90
C GLU A 269 8.60 14.51 3.38
N GLU A 270 7.80 15.02 2.44
CA GLU A 270 6.56 15.73 2.79
C GLU A 270 5.52 14.77 3.37
N CYS A 271 5.37 13.57 2.79
CA CYS A 271 4.54 12.53 3.36
C CYS A 271 5.01 12.15 4.77
N ALA A 272 6.31 11.96 4.98
CA ALA A 272 6.86 11.62 6.28
C ALA A 272 6.63 12.72 7.33
N ARG A 273 6.80 14.00 6.94
CA ARG A 273 6.53 15.14 7.80
C ARG A 273 5.06 15.18 8.24
N LEU A 274 4.13 15.09 7.30
CA LEU A 274 2.68 15.09 7.57
C LEU A 274 2.27 13.92 8.47
N ILE A 275 2.80 12.73 8.20
CA ILE A 275 2.57 11.54 9.01
C ILE A 275 3.13 11.74 10.41
N GLY A 276 4.35 12.28 10.55
CA GLY A 276 4.97 12.55 11.84
C GLY A 276 4.15 13.51 12.70
N GLU A 277 3.70 14.63 12.12
CA GLU A 277 2.83 15.60 12.79
C GLU A 277 1.49 14.98 13.22
N TRP A 278 0.90 14.16 12.36
CA TRP A 278 -0.35 13.47 12.66
C TRP A 278 -0.17 12.43 13.78
N LEU A 279 0.94 11.68 13.78
CA LEU A 279 1.26 10.71 14.84
C LEU A 279 1.37 11.36 16.22
N VAL A 280 2.01 12.54 16.32
CA VAL A 280 2.06 13.32 17.57
C VAL A 280 0.66 13.64 18.08
N ARG A 281 -0.25 14.08 17.19
CA ARG A 281 -1.65 14.34 17.55
C ARG A 281 -2.43 13.08 17.95
N LEU A 282 -2.14 11.95 17.28
CA LEU A 282 -2.75 10.65 17.57
C LEU A 282 -2.36 10.16 18.96
N ASP A 283 -1.08 10.24 19.30
CA ASP A 283 -0.57 9.78 20.60
C ASP A 283 -1.11 10.63 21.75
N ALA A 284 -1.23 11.95 21.55
CA ALA A 284 -1.82 12.85 22.54
C ALA A 284 -3.32 12.56 22.83
N ARG A 285 -4.06 11.98 21.89
CA ARG A 285 -5.46 11.55 22.08
C ARG A 285 -5.59 10.26 22.91
N GLY A 286 -4.60 9.37 22.84
CA GLY A 286 -4.59 8.10 23.57
C GLY A 286 -4.23 8.23 25.05
N CYS A 287 -3.76 9.40 25.49
CA CYS A 287 -3.45 9.69 26.89
C CYS A 287 -4.62 10.30 27.69
N ARG A 288 -5.81 10.37 27.11
CA ARG A 288 -7.04 10.84 27.78
C ARG A 288 -8.00 9.67 27.92
#